data_a6da2f15a42a39809162c1de98920612
#
_entry.id   a6da2f15a42a39809162c1de98920612
#
_cell.length_a   1.000
_cell.length_b   1.000
_cell.length_c   1.000
_cell.angle_alpha   90.00
_cell.angle_beta   90.00
_cell.angle_gamma   90.00
#
_symmetry.space_group_name_H-M   'P 1'
#
loop_
_entity.id
_entity.type
_entity.pdbx_description
1 polymer ?
#
loop_
_entity_poly.entity_id
_entity_poly.type
_entity_poly.pdbx_seq_one_letter_code
_entity_poly.pdbx_strand_id
1 'polypeptide(L)'
;MAKVNGLNVRLYVEGYDLSGDANALSGLGYTSELLDVTTLDVSAKKRIVGIVDSEISIDAWFDNAASRQHAVWTSNSGKQPTADQDILVPMGSAVGDPCVGLVSKQGTYSTTSAPCSAIAANATFSANGSGAEFGEMLTAHDDTHSSAGSGTVVDSGASTSNGGSGYLQLLSLASGSVTVNLQESTSSGGSYSNFMTFSTVAAAAAPAAERVTMEGTVQRYIKVTTTGTFSNAKIVVGFSRS
;
A
#
# COMPACT_ATOMS: atom_id res chain seq x y z
N MET A 1 -18.83 -11.67 -9.38
CA MET A 1 -17.37 -11.44 -9.22
C MET A 1 -16.61 -12.46 -10.04
N ALA A 2 -15.71 -12.02 -10.89
CA ALA A 2 -14.80 -12.91 -11.60
C ALA A 2 -13.68 -13.32 -10.63
N LYS A 3 -13.24 -14.58 -10.70
CA LYS A 3 -12.03 -15.03 -10.00
C LYS A 3 -10.83 -14.45 -10.75
N VAL A 4 -9.91 -13.82 -10.02
CA VAL A 4 -8.67 -13.24 -10.58
C VAL A 4 -7.52 -14.15 -10.23
N ASN A 5 -6.60 -14.36 -11.19
CA ASN A 5 -5.34 -15.06 -10.91
C ASN A 5 -4.32 -14.07 -10.33
N GLY A 6 -3.25 -14.56 -9.69
CA GLY A 6 -2.20 -13.72 -9.10
C GLY A 6 -1.24 -13.06 -10.10
N LEU A 7 -1.50 -13.10 -11.40
CA LEU A 7 -0.54 -12.70 -12.43
C LEU A 7 -0.18 -11.20 -12.40
N ASN A 8 -1.09 -10.35 -11.97
CA ASN A 8 -0.89 -8.88 -11.95
C ASN A 8 -0.78 -8.32 -10.52
N VAL A 9 -0.53 -9.18 -9.54
CA VAL A 9 -0.23 -8.74 -8.18
C VAL A 9 1.15 -8.08 -8.17
N ARG A 10 1.25 -6.93 -7.53
CA ARG A 10 2.50 -6.20 -7.34
C ARG A 10 2.78 -6.04 -5.86
N LEU A 11 4.05 -5.78 -5.54
CA LEU A 11 4.52 -5.52 -4.18
C LEU A 11 5.34 -4.24 -4.19
N TYR A 12 4.85 -3.23 -3.51
CA TYR A 12 5.58 -1.98 -3.28
C TYR A 12 5.88 -1.84 -1.80
N VAL A 13 7.13 -1.54 -1.47
CA VAL A 13 7.63 -1.33 -0.10
C VAL A 13 8.50 -0.08 -0.11
N GLU A 14 8.14 0.95 0.66
CA GLU A 14 8.94 2.18 0.79
C GLU A 14 9.31 2.85 -0.55
N GLY A 15 8.39 2.84 -1.52
CA GLY A 15 8.63 3.39 -2.86
C GLY A 15 9.44 2.47 -3.79
N TYR A 16 9.75 1.26 -3.39
CA TYR A 16 10.44 0.27 -4.23
C TYR A 16 9.48 -0.77 -4.79
N ASP A 17 9.59 -1.05 -6.09
CA ASP A 17 8.88 -2.14 -6.75
C ASP A 17 9.67 -3.46 -6.58
N LEU A 18 9.21 -4.30 -5.67
CA LEU A 18 9.81 -5.60 -5.37
C LEU A 18 9.08 -6.76 -6.05
N SER A 19 8.13 -6.47 -6.92
CA SER A 19 7.30 -7.49 -7.60
C SER A 19 8.11 -8.48 -8.42
N GLY A 20 9.24 -8.04 -8.98
CA GLY A 20 10.13 -8.91 -9.77
C GLY A 20 10.96 -9.89 -8.93
N ASP A 21 11.05 -9.70 -7.63
CA ASP A 21 11.78 -10.57 -6.70
C ASP A 21 10.84 -11.50 -5.94
N ALA A 22 9.63 -11.03 -5.61
CA ALA A 22 8.64 -11.79 -4.87
C ALA A 22 8.07 -12.93 -5.72
N ASN A 23 8.05 -14.14 -5.15
CA ASN A 23 7.46 -15.32 -5.77
C ASN A 23 6.16 -15.75 -5.09
N ALA A 24 5.95 -15.38 -3.81
CA ALA A 24 4.69 -15.59 -3.11
C ALA A 24 4.45 -14.51 -2.05
N LEU A 25 3.19 -14.18 -1.87
CA LEU A 25 2.68 -13.31 -0.82
C LEU A 25 1.60 -14.04 -0.05
N SER A 26 1.64 -14.00 1.27
CA SER A 26 0.64 -14.60 2.14
C SER A 26 0.31 -13.67 3.31
N GLY A 27 -0.83 -13.92 3.98
CA GLY A 27 -1.25 -13.09 5.11
C GLY A 27 -1.87 -11.74 4.69
N LEU A 28 -2.24 -11.56 3.41
CA LEU A 28 -2.90 -10.34 2.93
C LEU A 28 -4.30 -10.21 3.55
N GLY A 29 -4.37 -9.68 4.75
CA GLY A 29 -5.62 -9.54 5.47
C GLY A 29 -5.41 -9.16 6.92
N TYR A 30 -6.46 -9.29 7.70
CA TYR A 30 -6.43 -9.01 9.12
C TYR A 30 -6.95 -10.21 9.94
N THR A 31 -6.45 -10.32 11.16
CA THR A 31 -6.96 -11.23 12.18
C THR A 31 -7.44 -10.41 13.38
N SER A 32 -8.48 -10.90 14.04
CA SER A 32 -8.98 -10.28 15.26
C SER A 32 -9.00 -11.31 16.37
N GLU A 33 -8.51 -10.92 17.54
CA GLU A 33 -8.70 -11.71 18.74
C GLU A 33 -10.18 -11.79 19.09
N LEU A 34 -10.66 -12.99 19.40
CA LEU A 34 -12.03 -13.21 19.86
C LEU A 34 -12.03 -13.51 21.36
N LEU A 35 -12.44 -12.52 22.13
CA LEU A 35 -12.55 -12.64 23.59
C LEU A 35 -13.85 -13.32 23.98
N ASP A 36 -13.78 -14.42 24.76
CA ASP A 36 -14.95 -15.14 25.26
C ASP A 36 -15.55 -14.41 26.48
N VAL A 37 -16.76 -13.94 26.33
CA VAL A 37 -17.54 -13.25 27.35
C VAL A 37 -18.83 -14.01 27.69
N THR A 38 -18.77 -15.34 27.60
CA THR A 38 -19.90 -16.22 27.87
C THR A 38 -20.22 -16.23 29.37
N THR A 39 -21.48 -15.99 29.72
CA THR A 39 -22.00 -16.06 31.07
C THR A 39 -22.66 -17.40 31.34
N LEU A 40 -22.90 -17.74 32.60
CA LEU A 40 -23.47 -19.05 33.02
C LEU A 40 -24.92 -19.22 32.64
N ASP A 41 -25.62 -18.15 32.27
CA ASP A 41 -27.07 -18.14 31.96
C ASP A 41 -27.36 -18.37 30.48
N VAL A 42 -26.33 -18.55 29.61
CA VAL A 42 -26.48 -18.73 28.17
C VAL A 42 -26.06 -20.13 27.73
N SER A 43 -26.76 -20.66 26.71
CA SER A 43 -26.50 -21.99 26.16
C SER A 43 -25.47 -22.01 25.01
N ALA A 44 -24.99 -20.82 24.58
CA ALA A 44 -24.05 -20.68 23.47
C ALA A 44 -22.95 -19.65 23.82
N LYS A 45 -21.79 -19.80 23.20
CA LYS A 45 -20.67 -18.90 23.42
C LYS A 45 -20.96 -17.50 22.89
N LYS A 46 -20.71 -16.50 23.74
CA LYS A 46 -20.67 -15.07 23.35
C LYS A 46 -19.24 -14.60 23.22
N ARG A 47 -18.93 -13.88 22.14
CA ARG A 47 -17.60 -13.34 21.90
C ARG A 47 -17.69 -11.87 21.54
N ILE A 48 -16.68 -11.12 21.92
CA ILE A 48 -16.42 -9.76 21.43
C ILE A 48 -15.12 -9.75 20.64
N VAL A 49 -15.05 -8.84 19.66
CA VAL A 49 -13.84 -8.63 18.86
C VAL A 49 -12.88 -7.81 19.68
N GLY A 50 -11.64 -8.30 19.82
CA GLY A 50 -10.54 -7.62 20.45
C GLY A 50 -9.70 -6.83 19.45
N ILE A 51 -8.40 -6.78 19.67
CA ILE A 51 -7.45 -6.03 18.83
C ILE A 51 -7.35 -6.71 17.46
N VAL A 52 -7.31 -5.88 16.41
CA VAL A 52 -7.01 -6.30 15.03
C VAL A 52 -5.51 -6.31 14.83
N ASP A 53 -5.01 -7.37 14.23
CA ASP A 53 -3.61 -7.51 13.82
C ASP A 53 -3.53 -7.98 12.37
N SER A 54 -2.38 -7.75 11.74
CA SER A 54 -2.11 -8.17 10.37
C SER A 54 -0.63 -8.48 10.20
N GLU A 55 -0.34 -9.54 9.47
CA GLU A 55 1.03 -9.89 9.11
C GLU A 55 1.06 -10.27 7.62
N ILE A 56 2.03 -9.74 6.90
CA ILE A 56 2.33 -10.13 5.52
C ILE A 56 3.64 -10.89 5.52
N SER A 57 3.62 -12.10 4.97
CA SER A 57 4.82 -12.88 4.71
C SER A 57 5.12 -12.85 3.22
N ILE A 58 6.37 -12.57 2.89
CA ILE A 58 6.86 -12.43 1.53
C ILE A 58 7.95 -13.47 1.30
N ASP A 59 7.73 -14.35 0.34
CA ASP A 59 8.74 -15.24 -0.20
C ASP A 59 9.30 -14.64 -1.48
N ALA A 60 10.61 -14.61 -1.61
CA ALA A 60 11.31 -13.98 -2.73
C ALA A 60 12.56 -14.75 -3.14
N TRP A 61 13.09 -14.43 -4.30
CA TRP A 61 14.42 -14.83 -4.70
C TRP A 61 15.42 -13.74 -4.30
N PHE A 62 16.56 -14.16 -3.74
CA PHE A 62 17.59 -13.25 -3.28
C PHE A 62 18.18 -12.44 -4.46
N ASP A 63 18.04 -11.11 -4.38
CA ASP A 63 18.67 -10.16 -5.30
C ASP A 63 19.36 -9.07 -4.48
N ASN A 64 20.68 -8.93 -4.62
CA ASN A 64 21.49 -7.95 -3.91
C ASN A 64 21.79 -6.69 -4.73
N ALA A 65 21.17 -6.53 -5.88
CA ALA A 65 21.30 -5.29 -6.66
C ALA A 65 20.69 -4.10 -5.90
N ALA A 66 21.12 -2.91 -6.24
CA ALA A 66 20.57 -1.69 -5.64
C ALA A 66 19.05 -1.59 -5.90
N SER A 67 18.30 -1.14 -4.89
CA SER A 67 16.84 -0.99 -4.94
C SER A 67 16.05 -2.30 -5.10
N ARG A 68 16.70 -3.46 -4.91
CA ARG A 68 16.05 -4.78 -4.89
C ARG A 68 15.83 -5.26 -3.47
N GLN A 69 15.16 -6.40 -3.31
CA GLN A 69 14.61 -6.85 -2.04
C GLN A 69 15.66 -6.90 -0.91
N HIS A 70 16.89 -7.43 -1.15
CA HIS A 70 17.89 -7.51 -0.10
C HIS A 70 18.32 -6.13 0.40
N ALA A 71 18.56 -5.19 -0.52
CA ALA A 71 18.94 -3.82 -0.18
C ALA A 71 17.84 -3.10 0.61
N VAL A 72 16.59 -3.24 0.20
CA VAL A 72 15.42 -2.62 0.86
C VAL A 72 15.21 -3.24 2.24
N TRP A 73 15.17 -4.57 2.35
CA TRP A 73 14.92 -5.28 3.62
C TRP A 73 16.08 -5.23 4.62
N THR A 74 17.23 -4.72 4.21
CA THR A 74 18.37 -4.42 5.08
C THR A 74 18.71 -2.94 5.16
N SER A 75 17.78 -2.05 4.75
CA SER A 75 17.97 -0.58 4.74
C SER A 75 19.30 -0.16 4.07
N ASN A 76 19.74 -0.85 3.02
CA ASN A 76 21.03 -0.65 2.37
C ASN A 76 22.26 -0.64 3.31
N SER A 77 22.09 -1.07 4.56
CA SER A 77 23.13 -1.06 5.61
C SER A 77 23.48 -2.45 6.13
N GLY A 78 22.83 -3.48 5.62
CA GLY A 78 22.95 -4.86 6.11
C GLY A 78 22.29 -5.10 7.47
N LYS A 79 21.42 -4.18 7.92
CA LYS A 79 20.67 -4.29 9.17
C LYS A 79 19.18 -4.17 8.92
N GLN A 80 18.39 -4.84 9.74
CA GLN A 80 16.93 -4.73 9.70
C GLN A 80 16.48 -3.26 9.84
N PRO A 81 15.54 -2.78 9.02
CA PRO A 81 14.89 -1.49 9.20
C PRO A 81 14.22 -1.38 10.58
N THR A 82 14.38 -0.26 11.25
CA THR A 82 13.71 0.03 12.54
C THR A 82 12.54 0.99 12.39
N ALA A 83 12.50 1.74 11.30
CA ALA A 83 11.38 2.61 10.95
C ALA A 83 10.15 1.78 10.53
N ASP A 84 8.98 2.42 10.54
CA ASP A 84 7.80 1.86 9.90
C ASP A 84 8.04 1.75 8.41
N GLN A 85 7.38 0.78 7.79
CA GLN A 85 7.44 0.56 6.35
C GLN A 85 6.05 0.55 5.76
N ASP A 86 5.84 1.42 4.79
CA ASP A 86 4.58 1.53 4.04
C ASP A 86 4.57 0.52 2.90
N ILE A 87 3.65 -0.43 2.99
CA ILE A 87 3.47 -1.49 2.00
C ILE A 87 2.16 -1.25 1.24
N LEU A 88 2.21 -1.39 -0.08
CA LEU A 88 1.03 -1.40 -0.94
C LEU A 88 1.10 -2.62 -1.88
N VAL A 89 0.04 -3.41 -1.84
CA VAL A 89 -0.10 -4.63 -2.67
C VAL A 89 -1.33 -4.48 -3.58
N PRO A 90 -1.17 -3.99 -4.81
CA PRO A 90 -2.21 -4.05 -5.83
C PRO A 90 -2.51 -5.49 -6.23
N MET A 91 -3.81 -5.82 -6.35
CA MET A 91 -4.30 -7.13 -6.80
C MET A 91 -4.76 -7.11 -8.27
N GLY A 92 -4.37 -6.10 -9.00
CA GLY A 92 -4.66 -5.89 -10.41
C GLY A 92 -3.81 -4.76 -10.96
N SER A 93 -3.91 -4.43 -12.24
CA SER A 93 -3.02 -3.46 -12.92
C SER A 93 -3.68 -2.13 -13.26
N ALA A 94 -4.99 -2.05 -13.16
CA ALA A 94 -5.78 -0.91 -13.61
C ALA A 94 -6.25 -0.03 -12.45
N VAL A 95 -6.61 1.19 -12.78
CA VAL A 95 -7.33 2.10 -11.88
C VAL A 95 -8.67 1.47 -11.49
N GLY A 96 -9.00 1.47 -10.19
CA GLY A 96 -10.18 0.82 -9.62
C GLY A 96 -9.98 -0.65 -9.23
N ASP A 97 -8.84 -1.28 -9.54
CA ASP A 97 -8.55 -2.63 -9.09
C ASP A 97 -8.32 -2.66 -7.56
N PRO A 98 -8.62 -3.78 -6.90
CA PRO A 98 -8.40 -3.90 -5.46
C PRO A 98 -6.92 -3.77 -5.07
N CYS A 99 -6.68 -3.24 -3.88
CA CYS A 99 -5.36 -3.24 -3.25
C CYS A 99 -5.45 -3.48 -1.75
N VAL A 100 -4.32 -3.80 -1.15
CA VAL A 100 -4.13 -3.83 0.31
C VAL A 100 -2.99 -2.90 0.67
N GLY A 101 -3.26 -1.99 1.60
CA GLY A 101 -2.26 -1.12 2.22
C GLY A 101 -1.96 -1.56 3.65
N LEU A 102 -0.72 -1.40 4.09
CA LEU A 102 -0.27 -1.73 5.44
C LEU A 102 0.89 -0.83 5.86
N VAL A 103 0.79 -0.26 7.05
CA VAL A 103 1.95 0.28 7.78
C VAL A 103 2.47 -0.80 8.69
N SER A 104 3.75 -1.12 8.63
CA SER A 104 4.29 -2.33 9.28
C SER A 104 5.69 -2.14 9.83
N LYS A 105 6.05 -3.05 10.74
CA LYS A 105 7.43 -3.30 11.15
C LYS A 105 7.90 -4.61 10.53
N GLN A 106 9.10 -4.60 9.97
CA GLN A 106 9.73 -5.84 9.54
C GLN A 106 10.09 -6.69 10.76
N GLY A 107 9.46 -7.86 10.89
CA GLY A 107 9.69 -8.78 11.99
C GLY A 107 10.87 -9.69 11.74
N THR A 108 10.98 -10.26 10.54
CA THR A 108 12.04 -11.19 10.17
C THR A 108 12.60 -10.88 8.78
N TYR A 109 13.85 -11.28 8.58
CA TYR A 109 14.46 -11.45 7.27
C TYR A 109 15.43 -12.63 7.34
N SER A 110 15.28 -13.58 6.45
CA SER A 110 16.15 -14.75 6.37
C SER A 110 16.44 -15.15 4.94
N THR A 111 17.58 -15.78 4.72
CA THR A 111 17.95 -16.34 3.42
C THR A 111 18.24 -17.83 3.58
N THR A 112 17.86 -18.61 2.58
CA THR A 112 18.12 -20.05 2.54
C THR A 112 18.78 -20.39 1.20
N SER A 113 19.90 -21.11 1.28
CA SER A 113 20.62 -21.57 0.09
C SER A 113 20.89 -23.07 0.16
N ALA A 114 20.84 -23.71 -1.01
CA ALA A 114 21.26 -25.11 -1.19
C ALA A 114 22.12 -25.21 -2.45
N PRO A 115 23.02 -26.20 -2.55
CA PRO A 115 23.80 -26.40 -3.76
C PRO A 115 22.90 -26.56 -4.99
N CYS A 116 23.26 -25.90 -6.09
CA CYS A 116 22.51 -25.92 -7.36
C CYS A 116 21.09 -25.38 -7.30
N SER A 117 20.74 -24.56 -6.30
CA SER A 117 19.43 -23.91 -6.14
C SER A 117 19.58 -22.41 -6.13
N ALA A 118 18.53 -21.68 -6.57
CA ALA A 118 18.45 -20.25 -6.31
C ALA A 118 18.38 -20.00 -4.79
N ILE A 119 18.99 -18.90 -4.35
CA ILE A 119 18.88 -18.48 -2.95
C ILE A 119 17.49 -17.92 -2.72
N ALA A 120 16.75 -18.51 -1.79
CA ALA A 120 15.47 -17.97 -1.34
C ALA A 120 15.69 -16.91 -0.25
N ALA A 121 14.81 -15.93 -0.22
CA ALA A 121 14.76 -14.88 0.80
C ALA A 121 13.32 -14.72 1.31
N ASN A 122 13.17 -14.64 2.62
CA ASN A 122 11.86 -14.55 3.26
C ASN A 122 11.85 -13.36 4.23
N ALA A 123 10.78 -12.61 4.26
CA ALA A 123 10.56 -11.54 5.22
C ALA A 123 9.11 -11.55 5.72
N THR A 124 8.93 -11.18 6.99
CA THR A 124 7.61 -10.95 7.58
C THR A 124 7.49 -9.50 8.01
N PHE A 125 6.31 -8.95 7.82
CA PHE A 125 5.95 -7.57 8.16
C PHE A 125 4.68 -7.59 8.99
N SER A 126 4.79 -7.19 10.25
CA SER A 126 3.65 -7.11 11.16
C SER A 126 3.11 -5.69 11.22
N ALA A 127 1.81 -5.55 11.25
CA ALA A 127 1.13 -4.26 11.32
C ALA A 127 1.61 -3.40 12.50
N ASN A 128 1.70 -2.09 12.28
CA ASN A 128 2.02 -1.14 13.34
C ASN A 128 1.04 0.05 13.32
N GLY A 129 0.16 0.10 14.33
CA GLY A 129 -0.82 1.17 14.52
C GLY A 129 -2.13 1.02 13.73
N SER A 130 -2.15 0.28 12.64
CA SER A 130 -3.37 -0.08 11.89
C SER A 130 -3.24 -1.49 11.34
N GLY A 131 -4.35 -2.21 11.18
CA GLY A 131 -4.37 -3.47 10.44
C GLY A 131 -4.21 -3.26 8.93
N ALA A 132 -4.19 -4.34 8.16
CA ALA A 132 -4.24 -4.27 6.71
C ALA A 132 -5.57 -3.65 6.25
N GLU A 133 -5.50 -2.71 5.33
CA GLU A 133 -6.62 -1.95 4.82
C GLU A 133 -6.88 -2.32 3.35
N PHE A 134 -8.06 -2.86 3.08
CA PHE A 134 -8.49 -3.15 1.72
C PHE A 134 -9.04 -1.89 1.06
N GLY A 135 -8.57 -1.61 -0.14
CA GLY A 135 -8.95 -0.43 -0.89
C GLY A 135 -8.97 -0.66 -2.40
N GLU A 136 -8.95 0.43 -3.14
CA GLU A 136 -8.93 0.49 -4.59
C GLU A 136 -7.73 1.30 -5.09
N MET A 137 -7.19 0.90 -6.23
CA MET A 137 -6.10 1.62 -6.89
C MET A 137 -6.62 2.89 -7.53
N LEU A 138 -5.98 4.02 -7.25
CA LEU A 138 -6.28 5.30 -7.87
C LEU A 138 -5.37 5.61 -9.07
N THR A 139 -4.30 4.85 -9.25
CA THR A 139 -3.38 4.92 -10.40
C THR A 139 -3.18 3.51 -10.96
N ALA A 140 -2.72 3.42 -12.20
CA ALA A 140 -2.20 2.15 -12.74
C ALA A 140 -0.81 1.84 -12.15
N HIS A 141 -0.31 0.61 -12.38
CA HIS A 141 1.03 0.19 -11.91
C HIS A 141 2.19 1.03 -12.49
N ASP A 142 2.04 1.46 -13.73
CA ASP A 142 3.09 2.14 -14.49
C ASP A 142 2.76 3.60 -14.76
N ASP A 143 1.92 4.20 -13.89
CA ASP A 143 1.48 5.58 -14.09
C ASP A 143 2.65 6.54 -13.92
N THR A 144 2.95 7.26 -14.99
CA THR A 144 4.07 8.19 -15.06
C THR A 144 3.56 9.57 -15.45
N HIS A 145 3.69 10.50 -14.53
CA HIS A 145 3.34 11.90 -14.74
C HIS A 145 4.57 12.66 -15.24
N SER A 146 4.51 13.17 -16.46
CA SER A 146 5.59 14.02 -17.02
C SER A 146 5.63 15.42 -16.41
N SER A 147 4.47 15.89 -15.91
CA SER A 147 4.26 17.20 -15.27
C SER A 147 3.02 17.14 -14.38
N ALA A 148 2.75 18.23 -13.66
CA ALA A 148 1.53 18.38 -12.86
C ALA A 148 0.27 18.15 -13.70
N GLY A 149 -0.70 17.42 -13.14
CA GLY A 149 -1.91 17.02 -13.84
C GLY A 149 -2.89 16.22 -12.99
N SER A 150 -3.96 15.77 -13.65
CA SER A 150 -5.00 14.95 -13.02
C SER A 150 -5.01 13.55 -13.59
N GLY A 151 -5.14 12.55 -12.72
CA GLY A 151 -5.36 11.16 -13.09
C GLY A 151 -6.81 10.84 -13.45
N THR A 152 -7.07 9.56 -13.62
CA THR A 152 -8.40 9.01 -13.93
C THR A 152 -9.34 9.11 -12.72
N VAL A 153 -10.61 9.36 -12.98
CA VAL A 153 -11.66 9.36 -11.94
C VAL A 153 -12.05 7.92 -11.63
N VAL A 154 -12.08 7.59 -10.35
CA VAL A 154 -12.61 6.34 -9.82
C VAL A 154 -14.01 6.57 -9.26
N ASP A 155 -14.94 5.69 -9.60
CA ASP A 155 -16.29 5.65 -9.04
C ASP A 155 -16.35 4.54 -7.98
N SER A 156 -16.23 4.90 -6.72
CA SER A 156 -16.29 3.95 -5.60
C SER A 156 -17.71 3.51 -5.23
N GLY A 157 -18.71 3.84 -6.06
CA GLY A 157 -20.12 3.44 -5.90
C GLY A 157 -20.91 4.27 -4.90
N ALA A 158 -20.36 4.63 -3.75
CA ALA A 158 -21.02 5.42 -2.71
C ALA A 158 -20.03 6.35 -1.98
N SER A 159 -20.54 7.36 -1.30
CA SER A 159 -19.78 8.14 -0.32
C SER A 159 -19.71 7.38 1.02
N THR A 160 -18.69 7.66 1.84
CA THR A 160 -18.60 7.23 3.25
C THR A 160 -18.57 8.45 4.15
N SER A 161 -19.00 8.29 5.40
CA SER A 161 -18.87 9.33 6.45
C SER A 161 -17.71 9.06 7.42
N ASN A 162 -16.98 7.97 7.23
CA ASN A 162 -16.01 7.47 8.19
C ASN A 162 -14.55 7.78 7.81
N GLY A 163 -14.34 8.50 6.71
CA GLY A 163 -13.00 8.84 6.24
C GLY A 163 -12.34 7.74 5.44
N GLY A 164 -11.02 7.67 5.52
CA GLY A 164 -10.23 6.66 4.84
C GLY A 164 -8.72 6.90 4.94
N SER A 165 -7.97 6.00 4.33
CA SER A 165 -6.50 5.98 4.32
C SER A 165 -5.99 5.96 2.88
N GLY A 166 -5.09 6.88 2.56
CA GLY A 166 -4.37 6.93 1.29
C GLY A 166 -2.96 6.38 1.46
N TYR A 167 -2.53 5.59 0.50
CA TYR A 167 -1.19 5.01 0.41
C TYR A 167 -0.51 5.49 -0.86
N LEU A 168 0.58 6.23 -0.71
CA LEU A 168 1.43 6.68 -1.82
C LEU A 168 2.70 5.85 -1.86
N GLN A 169 3.05 5.38 -3.06
CA GLN A 169 4.36 4.83 -3.40
C GLN A 169 4.94 5.65 -4.55
N LEU A 170 5.89 6.53 -4.28
CA LEU A 170 6.65 7.28 -5.28
C LEU A 170 7.88 6.47 -5.65
N LEU A 171 7.85 5.82 -6.81
CA LEU A 171 8.91 4.90 -7.25
C LEU A 171 10.13 5.64 -7.81
N SER A 172 9.89 6.75 -8.48
CA SER A 172 10.97 7.59 -9.03
C SER A 172 10.48 9.01 -9.31
N LEU A 173 11.39 9.95 -9.27
CA LEU A 173 11.20 11.34 -9.65
C LEU A 173 12.47 11.84 -10.32
N ALA A 174 12.41 12.16 -11.61
CA ALA A 174 13.61 12.52 -12.38
C ALA A 174 14.18 13.88 -12.01
N SER A 175 13.33 14.87 -11.72
CA SER A 175 13.76 16.20 -11.27
C SER A 175 12.62 16.96 -10.58
N GLY A 176 12.99 17.98 -9.81
CA GLY A 176 12.06 18.91 -9.17
C GLY A 176 11.44 18.37 -7.90
N SER A 177 10.18 18.76 -7.64
CA SER A 177 9.39 18.27 -6.49
C SER A 177 7.94 18.06 -6.89
N VAL A 178 7.33 17.01 -6.35
CA VAL A 178 5.94 16.63 -6.58
C VAL A 178 5.17 16.59 -5.27
N THR A 179 3.94 17.09 -5.30
CA THR A 179 2.94 16.88 -4.24
C THR A 179 1.79 16.13 -4.86
N VAL A 180 1.42 15.00 -4.26
CA VAL A 180 0.29 14.18 -4.67
C VAL A 180 -0.91 14.53 -3.81
N ASN A 181 -2.08 14.76 -4.43
CA ASN A 181 -3.32 15.06 -3.73
C ASN A 181 -4.40 14.09 -4.18
N LEU A 182 -5.29 13.73 -3.26
CA LEU A 182 -6.54 13.06 -3.57
C LEU A 182 -7.65 14.09 -3.58
N GLN A 183 -8.40 14.10 -4.67
CA GLN A 183 -9.54 14.98 -4.88
C GLN A 183 -10.83 14.18 -4.96
N GLU A 184 -11.91 14.77 -4.49
CA GLU A 184 -13.23 14.17 -4.45
C GLU A 184 -14.30 15.04 -5.10
N SER A 185 -15.40 14.40 -5.53
CA SER A 185 -16.58 15.06 -6.05
C SER A 185 -17.84 14.22 -5.82
N THR A 186 -18.99 14.88 -5.76
CA THR A 186 -20.30 14.22 -5.75
C THR A 186 -20.74 13.69 -7.11
N SER A 187 -20.09 14.12 -8.19
CA SER A 187 -20.39 13.69 -9.56
C SER A 187 -19.11 13.52 -10.39
N SER A 188 -19.11 12.59 -11.35
CA SER A 188 -17.93 12.28 -12.17
C SER A 188 -17.41 13.45 -13.01
N GLY A 189 -18.30 14.31 -13.48
CA GLY A 189 -17.98 15.52 -14.27
C GLY A 189 -18.02 16.82 -13.46
N GLY A 190 -18.12 16.74 -12.12
CA GLY A 190 -18.24 17.90 -11.25
C GLY A 190 -16.92 18.59 -10.93
N SER A 191 -17.02 19.61 -10.08
CA SER A 191 -15.84 20.23 -9.48
C SER A 191 -15.26 19.30 -8.42
N TYR A 192 -13.94 19.15 -8.44
CA TYR A 192 -13.19 18.34 -7.49
C TYR A 192 -12.48 19.23 -6.48
N SER A 193 -12.50 18.84 -5.21
CA SER A 193 -11.79 19.49 -4.11
C SER A 193 -10.81 18.54 -3.46
N ASN A 194 -9.67 19.06 -2.98
CA ASN A 194 -8.72 18.24 -2.22
C ASN A 194 -9.36 17.81 -0.90
N PHE A 195 -9.27 16.52 -0.59
CA PHE A 195 -9.63 15.99 0.72
C PHE A 195 -8.45 15.36 1.45
N MET A 196 -7.38 14.99 0.72
CA MET A 196 -6.15 14.44 1.28
C MET A 196 -4.94 14.95 0.49
N THR A 197 -3.84 15.21 1.16
CA THR A 197 -2.59 15.68 0.55
C THR A 197 -1.43 14.94 1.18
N PHE A 198 -0.59 14.32 0.36
CA PHE A 198 0.67 13.72 0.77
C PHE A 198 1.77 14.77 0.87
N SER A 199 2.81 14.47 1.62
CA SER A 199 3.99 15.31 1.74
C SER A 199 4.65 15.59 0.39
N THR A 200 5.17 16.79 0.21
CA THR A 200 5.93 17.13 -1.00
C THR A 200 7.26 16.39 -1.00
N VAL A 201 7.53 15.63 -2.07
CA VAL A 201 8.77 14.88 -2.23
C VAL A 201 9.63 15.54 -3.30
N ALA A 202 10.89 15.83 -2.97
CA ALA A 202 11.90 16.29 -3.91
C ALA A 202 12.61 15.09 -4.59
N ALA A 203 13.13 15.26 -5.79
CA ALA A 203 13.81 14.19 -6.54
C ALA A 203 14.96 13.53 -5.75
N ALA A 204 15.66 14.29 -4.91
CA ALA A 204 16.74 13.76 -4.07
C ALA A 204 16.25 12.85 -2.92
N ALA A 205 14.94 12.90 -2.59
CA ALA A 205 14.31 12.08 -1.56
C ALA A 205 13.51 10.89 -2.13
N ALA A 206 13.43 10.76 -3.46
CA ALA A 206 12.83 9.61 -4.11
C ALA A 206 13.80 8.40 -4.13
N PRO A 207 13.33 7.16 -4.00
CA PRO A 207 11.93 6.75 -3.80
C PRO A 207 11.41 7.09 -2.40
N ALA A 208 10.07 7.17 -2.25
CA ALA A 208 9.43 7.50 -0.98
C ALA A 208 8.04 6.86 -0.90
N ALA A 209 7.59 6.60 0.32
CA ALA A 209 6.23 6.14 0.59
C ALA A 209 5.62 6.94 1.73
N GLU A 210 4.30 7.01 1.77
CA GLU A 210 3.58 7.69 2.83
C GLU A 210 2.15 7.15 2.93
N ARG A 211 1.69 6.89 4.16
CA ARG A 211 0.28 6.70 4.48
C ARG A 211 -0.27 7.96 5.12
N VAL A 212 -1.39 8.43 4.62
CA VAL A 212 -2.15 9.55 5.21
C VAL A 212 -3.57 9.09 5.51
N THR A 213 -4.09 9.47 6.66
CA THR A 213 -5.48 9.19 7.05
C THR A 213 -6.27 10.47 7.13
N MET A 214 -7.57 10.37 6.88
CA MET A 214 -8.52 11.44 7.14
C MET A 214 -9.79 10.89 7.79
N GLU A 215 -10.44 11.73 8.57
CA GLU A 215 -11.77 11.48 9.12
C GLU A 215 -12.83 12.30 8.35
N GLY A 216 -14.09 11.89 8.49
CA GLY A 216 -15.21 12.60 7.91
C GLY A 216 -15.67 12.05 6.57
N THR A 217 -16.40 12.86 5.81
CA THR A 217 -17.01 12.40 4.56
C THR A 217 -15.99 12.32 3.44
N VAL A 218 -15.99 11.19 2.71
CA VAL A 218 -15.32 11.03 1.41
C VAL A 218 -16.39 10.82 0.34
N GLN A 219 -16.40 11.64 -0.69
CA GLN A 219 -17.39 11.60 -1.76
C GLN A 219 -17.19 10.38 -2.67
N ARG A 220 -18.22 10.05 -3.47
CA ARG A 220 -18.27 8.88 -4.33
C ARG A 220 -17.15 8.85 -5.38
N TYR A 221 -16.88 9.98 -6.02
CA TYR A 221 -15.90 10.09 -7.12
C TYR A 221 -14.60 10.65 -6.58
N ILE A 222 -13.52 9.90 -6.78
CA ILE A 222 -12.17 10.31 -6.33
C ILE A 222 -11.18 10.22 -7.49
N LYS A 223 -10.13 11.02 -7.43
CA LYS A 223 -9.01 10.97 -8.38
C LYS A 223 -7.71 11.45 -7.73
N VAL A 224 -6.60 11.03 -8.29
CA VAL A 224 -5.28 11.56 -7.98
C VAL A 224 -5.03 12.84 -8.78
N THR A 225 -4.38 13.81 -8.16
CA THR A 225 -3.81 14.97 -8.85
C THR A 225 -2.39 15.20 -8.36
N THR A 226 -1.51 15.63 -9.27
CA THR A 226 -0.15 16.00 -8.97
C THR A 226 0.05 17.50 -9.15
N THR A 227 0.79 18.12 -8.24
CA THR A 227 1.14 19.55 -8.28
C THR A 227 2.64 19.71 -8.06
N GLY A 228 3.18 20.89 -8.37
CA GLY A 228 4.60 21.19 -8.27
C GLY A 228 5.27 21.33 -9.62
N THR A 229 6.60 21.54 -9.61
CA THR A 229 7.42 21.61 -10.82
C THR A 229 8.36 20.41 -10.82
N PHE A 230 8.09 19.46 -11.71
CA PHE A 230 8.81 18.19 -11.76
C PHE A 230 8.80 17.59 -13.16
N SER A 231 9.60 16.55 -13.36
CA SER A 231 9.52 15.71 -14.55
C SER A 231 9.54 14.22 -14.18
N ASN A 232 8.75 13.43 -14.92
CA ASN A 232 8.72 11.96 -14.85
C ASN A 232 8.61 11.41 -13.42
N ALA A 233 7.55 11.78 -12.71
CA ALA A 233 7.17 11.15 -11.45
C ALA A 233 6.44 9.82 -11.73
N LYS A 234 6.98 8.69 -11.27
CA LYS A 234 6.30 7.40 -11.30
C LYS A 234 5.68 7.14 -9.94
N ILE A 235 4.35 7.14 -9.89
CA ILE A 235 3.57 7.02 -8.65
C ILE A 235 2.60 5.86 -8.72
N VAL A 236 2.36 5.25 -7.56
CA VAL A 236 1.31 4.26 -7.34
C VAL A 236 0.53 4.68 -6.10
N VAL A 237 -0.77 4.81 -6.22
CA VAL A 237 -1.64 5.29 -5.15
C VAL A 237 -2.81 4.35 -4.96
N GLY A 238 -2.99 3.89 -3.72
CA GLY A 238 -4.17 3.17 -3.25
C GLY A 238 -4.96 4.00 -2.24
N PHE A 239 -6.26 3.76 -2.14
CA PHE A 239 -7.12 4.39 -1.16
C PHE A 239 -8.10 3.38 -0.57
N SER A 240 -8.15 3.31 0.76
CA SER A 240 -9.09 2.51 1.54
C SER A 240 -10.10 3.42 2.21
N ARG A 241 -11.39 3.11 2.08
CA ARG A 241 -12.49 3.76 2.80
C ARG A 241 -12.70 3.08 4.15
N SER A 242 -12.90 3.87 5.20
CA SER A 242 -13.23 3.37 6.54
C SER A 242 -14.72 3.17 6.73
#